data_a1ea1cfb805f385bdede18132e01a09a
#
_entry.id   a1ea1cfb805f385bdede18132e01a09a
#
_cell.length_a   1.000
_cell.length_b   1.000
_cell.length_c   1.000
_cell.angle_alpha   90.00
_cell.angle_beta   90.00
_cell.angle_gamma   90.00
#
_symmetry.space_group_name_H-M   'P 1'
#
loop_
_entity.id
_entity.type
_entity.pdbx_description
1 polymer ?
#
loop_
_entity_poly.entity_id
_entity_poly.type
_entity_poly.pdbx_seq_one_letter_code
_entity_poly.pdbx_strand_id
1 'polypeptide(L)'
;MIDKQRLEAKCSTWNIALTGTQLDQLDAFAQILVDYNQKVNLTAITDPEGIEDKHFLDSLLFASQPEVTGRMVDVGAGAGFPGIVTKIYKPELELTLMEPTGKRVEFLKYACAQLSLTGVEFAKERAEEAARKVWREQFDLASARAVAALPMLAEYCLPLVKVGGNFLAMKGASGEEELAAARGAIKKLGGAYKETRTLHLPGGDTRTLILCQKISQTPTAYPRNGGKIAKSPLK
;
A
#
# COMPACT_ATOMS: atom_id res chain seq x y z
N MET A 1 20.86 -9.93 -5.71
CA MET A 1 20.83 -8.58 -6.27
C MET A 1 20.96 -7.51 -5.18
N ILE A 2 20.14 -7.56 -4.14
CA ILE A 2 20.27 -6.70 -2.94
C ILE A 2 21.36 -7.23 -2.02
N ASP A 3 21.86 -6.38 -1.12
CA ASP A 3 22.71 -6.81 0.00
C ASP A 3 21.81 -7.20 1.19
N LYS A 4 21.62 -8.51 1.38
CA LYS A 4 20.76 -9.06 2.43
C LYS A 4 21.20 -8.67 3.83
N GLN A 5 22.52 -8.64 4.09
CA GLN A 5 23.07 -8.27 5.40
C GLN A 5 22.80 -6.79 5.70
N ARG A 6 23.00 -5.93 4.70
CA ARG A 6 22.72 -4.50 4.82
C ARG A 6 21.22 -4.24 5.05
N LEU A 7 20.33 -4.91 4.30
CA LEU A 7 18.89 -4.79 4.51
C LEU A 7 18.48 -5.25 5.91
N GLU A 8 18.97 -6.41 6.35
CA GLU A 8 18.69 -6.94 7.69
C GLU A 8 19.17 -5.98 8.79
N ALA A 9 20.39 -5.44 8.66
CA ALA A 9 20.92 -4.46 9.60
C ALA A 9 20.04 -3.19 9.67
N LYS A 10 19.59 -2.67 8.51
CA LYS A 10 18.66 -1.54 8.46
C LYS A 10 17.33 -1.88 9.14
N CYS A 11 16.75 -3.04 8.85
CA CYS A 11 15.49 -3.50 9.47
C CYS A 11 15.59 -3.65 10.99
N SER A 12 16.73 -4.14 11.48
CA SER A 12 16.97 -4.31 12.91
C SER A 12 16.93 -3.00 13.70
N THR A 13 17.30 -1.86 13.09
CA THR A 13 17.18 -0.53 13.74
C THR A 13 15.73 -0.14 14.05
N TRP A 14 14.76 -0.79 13.40
CA TRP A 14 13.33 -0.60 13.56
C TRP A 14 12.65 -1.79 14.26
N ASN A 15 13.43 -2.70 14.86
CA ASN A 15 12.93 -3.93 15.47
C ASN A 15 12.15 -4.82 14.48
N ILE A 16 12.50 -4.78 13.20
CA ILE A 16 11.93 -5.64 12.17
C ILE A 16 12.89 -6.81 11.97
N ALA A 17 12.47 -8.01 12.37
CA ALA A 17 13.22 -9.24 12.16
C ALA A 17 12.77 -9.90 10.84
N LEU A 18 13.74 -10.30 10.01
CA LEU A 18 13.52 -11.04 8.78
C LEU A 18 14.11 -12.43 8.90
N THR A 19 13.39 -13.43 8.43
CA THR A 19 13.92 -14.79 8.27
C THR A 19 14.79 -14.89 7.02
N GLY A 20 15.68 -15.90 6.95
CA GLY A 20 16.47 -16.18 5.76
C GLY A 20 15.61 -16.37 4.50
N THR A 21 14.47 -17.06 4.64
CA THR A 21 13.51 -17.24 3.53
C THR A 21 12.93 -15.92 3.05
N GLN A 22 12.57 -15.01 3.95
CA GLN A 22 12.06 -13.69 3.59
C GLN A 22 13.12 -12.84 2.88
N LEU A 23 14.38 -12.90 3.34
CA LEU A 23 15.49 -12.24 2.66
C LEU A 23 15.73 -12.80 1.26
N ASP A 24 15.61 -14.13 1.09
CA ASP A 24 15.72 -14.79 -0.22
C ASP A 24 14.58 -14.36 -1.15
N GLN A 25 13.34 -14.29 -0.65
CA GLN A 25 12.19 -13.83 -1.43
C GLN A 25 12.30 -12.34 -1.80
N LEU A 26 12.81 -11.48 -0.92
CA LEU A 26 13.04 -10.06 -1.22
C LEU A 26 14.14 -9.90 -2.29
N ASP A 27 15.22 -10.66 -2.21
CA ASP A 27 16.27 -10.63 -3.23
C ASP A 27 15.75 -11.12 -4.60
N ALA A 28 14.99 -12.20 -4.62
CA ALA A 28 14.32 -12.69 -5.82
C ALA A 28 13.32 -11.65 -6.38
N PHE A 29 12.56 -10.99 -5.51
CA PHE A 29 11.64 -9.94 -5.93
C PHE A 29 12.37 -8.74 -6.56
N ALA A 30 13.50 -8.32 -6.01
CA ALA A 30 14.33 -7.27 -6.58
C ALA A 30 14.79 -7.62 -8.00
N GLN A 31 15.25 -8.86 -8.20
CA GLN A 31 15.68 -9.33 -9.53
C GLN A 31 14.50 -9.35 -10.52
N ILE A 32 13.36 -9.91 -10.13
CA ILE A 32 12.14 -9.95 -10.93
C ILE A 32 11.69 -8.55 -11.32
N LEU A 33 11.73 -7.60 -10.38
CA LEU A 33 11.34 -6.21 -10.60
C LEU A 33 12.23 -5.56 -11.67
N VAL A 34 13.55 -5.67 -11.55
CA VAL A 34 14.51 -5.04 -12.48
C VAL A 34 14.41 -5.64 -13.87
N ASP A 35 14.33 -6.97 -13.96
CA ASP A 35 14.22 -7.67 -15.25
C ASP A 35 12.92 -7.33 -15.97
N TYR A 36 11.80 -7.30 -15.24
CA TYR A 36 10.50 -6.98 -15.82
C TYR A 36 10.36 -5.49 -16.16
N ASN A 37 11.03 -4.63 -15.40
CA ASN A 37 11.03 -3.17 -15.61
C ASN A 37 11.59 -2.77 -16.98
N GLN A 38 12.43 -3.61 -17.59
CA GLN A 38 12.92 -3.42 -18.98
C GLN A 38 11.79 -3.48 -20.03
N LYS A 39 10.69 -4.16 -19.70
CA LYS A 39 9.55 -4.36 -20.62
C LYS A 39 8.35 -3.49 -20.27
N VAL A 40 8.15 -3.22 -18.99
CA VAL A 40 7.03 -2.46 -18.47
C VAL A 40 7.55 -1.45 -17.46
N ASN A 41 7.30 -0.17 -17.68
CA ASN A 41 7.75 0.91 -16.80
C ASN A 41 7.05 0.81 -15.43
N LEU A 42 7.66 0.10 -14.49
CA LEU A 42 7.13 -0.18 -13.14
C LEU A 42 7.63 0.83 -12.11
N THR A 43 8.93 1.13 -12.15
CA THR A 43 9.61 2.04 -11.21
C THR A 43 10.81 2.71 -11.87
N ALA A 44 11.14 3.91 -11.39
CA ALA A 44 12.38 4.58 -11.74
C ALA A 44 13.59 4.13 -10.87
N ILE A 45 13.33 3.42 -9.76
CA ILE A 45 14.34 2.96 -8.81
C ILE A 45 14.72 1.53 -9.15
N THR A 46 15.92 1.33 -9.68
CA THR A 46 16.41 0.02 -10.14
C THR A 46 17.75 -0.35 -9.53
N ASP A 47 18.41 0.58 -8.84
CA ASP A 47 19.65 0.31 -8.13
C ASP A 47 19.39 -0.44 -6.82
N PRO A 48 20.31 -1.31 -6.39
CA PRO A 48 20.12 -2.17 -5.21
C PRO A 48 19.80 -1.40 -3.94
N GLU A 49 20.52 -0.33 -3.65
CA GLU A 49 20.37 0.45 -2.42
C GLU A 49 19.05 1.23 -2.41
N GLY A 50 18.66 1.81 -3.54
CA GLY A 50 17.35 2.45 -3.70
C GLY A 50 16.18 1.47 -3.52
N ILE A 51 16.33 0.23 -4.01
CA ILE A 51 15.33 -0.84 -3.80
C ILE A 51 15.23 -1.21 -2.32
N GLU A 52 16.39 -1.38 -1.66
CA GLU A 52 16.43 -1.70 -0.23
C GLU A 52 15.75 -0.62 0.62
N ASP A 53 16.05 0.65 0.39
CA ASP A 53 15.60 1.76 1.23
C ASP A 53 14.20 2.24 0.87
N LYS A 54 13.98 2.56 -0.41
CA LYS A 54 12.76 3.24 -0.87
C LYS A 54 11.63 2.30 -1.26
N HIS A 55 11.93 1.01 -1.42
CA HIS A 55 10.93 0.01 -1.71
C HIS A 55 10.78 -0.97 -0.55
N PHE A 56 11.83 -1.68 -0.15
CA PHE A 56 11.70 -2.75 0.83
C PHE A 56 11.57 -2.23 2.25
N LEU A 57 12.51 -1.44 2.74
CA LEU A 57 12.43 -0.91 4.11
C LEU A 57 11.18 -0.06 4.32
N ASP A 58 10.85 0.82 3.36
CA ASP A 58 9.63 1.63 3.38
C ASP A 58 8.35 0.76 3.50
N SER A 59 8.30 -0.34 2.74
CA SER A 59 7.17 -1.28 2.80
C SER A 59 7.19 -2.15 4.06
N LEU A 60 8.35 -2.53 4.58
CA LEU A 60 8.50 -3.30 5.82
C LEU A 60 8.11 -2.47 7.04
N LEU A 61 8.42 -1.18 7.05
CA LEU A 61 7.98 -0.24 8.07
C LEU A 61 6.44 -0.12 8.11
N PHE A 62 5.79 -0.14 6.96
CA PHE A 62 4.34 -0.26 6.88
C PHE A 62 3.87 -1.63 7.37
N ALA A 63 4.47 -2.70 6.88
CA ALA A 63 4.08 -4.08 7.20
C ALA A 63 4.20 -4.42 8.69
N SER A 64 5.17 -3.80 9.40
CA SER A 64 5.39 -4.00 10.83
C SER A 64 4.32 -3.34 11.72
N GLN A 65 3.44 -2.50 11.16
CA GLN A 65 2.41 -1.85 11.96
C GLN A 65 1.39 -2.86 12.48
N PRO A 66 0.87 -2.67 13.71
CA PRO A 66 -0.05 -3.62 14.35
C PRO A 66 -1.39 -3.77 13.62
N GLU A 67 -1.82 -2.73 12.90
CA GLU A 67 -3.07 -2.75 12.11
C GLU A 67 -2.98 -3.58 10.84
N VAL A 68 -1.76 -3.95 10.40
CA VAL A 68 -1.56 -4.74 9.17
C VAL A 68 -1.83 -6.21 9.45
N THR A 69 -3.10 -6.57 9.45
CA THR A 69 -3.61 -7.92 9.74
C THR A 69 -4.88 -8.20 8.95
N GLY A 70 -5.29 -9.47 8.87
CA GLY A 70 -6.55 -9.88 8.26
C GLY A 70 -6.55 -9.76 6.74
N ARG A 71 -7.66 -9.28 6.18
CA ARG A 71 -7.86 -9.10 4.75
C ARG A 71 -7.50 -7.67 4.34
N MET A 72 -6.42 -7.54 3.59
CA MET A 72 -5.86 -6.25 3.16
C MET A 72 -6.06 -6.02 1.67
N VAL A 73 -6.37 -4.78 1.28
CA VAL A 73 -6.28 -4.30 -0.11
C VAL A 73 -5.17 -3.26 -0.25
N ASP A 74 -4.29 -3.45 -1.22
CA ASP A 74 -3.31 -2.47 -1.65
C ASP A 74 -3.84 -1.75 -2.90
N VAL A 75 -4.25 -0.49 -2.73
CA VAL A 75 -4.91 0.31 -3.76
C VAL A 75 -3.87 1.00 -4.63
N GLY A 76 -3.90 0.74 -5.93
CA GLY A 76 -2.90 1.20 -6.86
C GLY A 76 -1.56 0.49 -6.68
N ALA A 77 -1.60 -0.83 -6.55
CA ALA A 77 -0.45 -1.66 -6.19
C ALA A 77 0.80 -1.47 -7.08
N GLY A 78 0.63 -1.03 -8.32
CA GLY A 78 1.73 -0.65 -9.21
C GLY A 78 2.77 -1.74 -9.41
N ALA A 79 3.97 -1.50 -8.86
CA ALA A 79 5.08 -2.45 -8.84
C ALA A 79 5.06 -3.40 -7.62
N GLY A 80 3.93 -3.50 -6.90
CA GLY A 80 3.75 -4.41 -5.77
C GLY A 80 4.18 -3.84 -4.41
N PHE A 81 4.22 -2.50 -4.26
CA PHE A 81 4.63 -1.84 -3.02
C PHE A 81 3.49 -1.01 -2.42
N PRO A 82 3.13 -1.22 -1.14
CA PRO A 82 3.78 -2.11 -0.18
C PRO A 82 3.32 -3.57 -0.26
N GLY A 83 2.30 -3.94 -1.07
CA GLY A 83 1.55 -5.17 -0.98
C GLY A 83 2.40 -6.45 -1.01
N ILE A 84 3.24 -6.67 -2.03
CA ILE A 84 4.06 -7.90 -2.17
C ILE A 84 5.06 -8.02 -1.01
N VAL A 85 5.74 -6.94 -0.63
CA VAL A 85 6.69 -6.94 0.50
C VAL A 85 5.97 -7.25 1.81
N THR A 86 4.77 -6.69 2.01
CA THR A 86 3.93 -6.99 3.17
C THR A 86 3.56 -8.46 3.22
N LYS A 87 3.20 -9.07 2.07
CA LYS A 87 2.88 -10.49 1.98
C LYS A 87 4.08 -11.41 2.24
N ILE A 88 5.27 -11.02 1.80
CA ILE A 88 6.51 -11.74 2.14
C ILE A 88 6.76 -11.69 3.66
N TYR A 89 6.57 -10.52 4.29
CA TYR A 89 6.79 -10.35 5.72
C TYR A 89 5.71 -10.99 6.58
N LYS A 90 4.45 -10.95 6.14
CA LYS A 90 3.27 -11.54 6.82
C LYS A 90 2.58 -12.55 5.90
N PRO A 91 3.08 -13.78 5.81
CA PRO A 91 2.57 -14.78 4.87
C PRO A 91 1.12 -15.22 5.16
N GLU A 92 0.62 -15.01 6.37
CA GLU A 92 -0.77 -15.29 6.77
C GLU A 92 -1.78 -14.26 6.26
N LEU A 93 -1.33 -13.08 5.82
CA LEU A 93 -2.21 -12.00 5.37
C LEU A 93 -2.99 -12.40 4.10
N GLU A 94 -4.28 -12.15 4.06
CA GLU A 94 -5.07 -12.22 2.82
C GLU A 94 -4.91 -10.91 2.06
N LEU A 95 -4.23 -10.94 0.92
CA LEU A 95 -3.88 -9.75 0.16
C LEU A 95 -4.68 -9.63 -1.14
N THR A 96 -5.29 -8.48 -1.37
CA THR A 96 -5.81 -8.09 -2.69
C THR A 96 -4.96 -6.97 -3.27
N LEU A 97 -4.33 -7.23 -4.41
CA LEU A 97 -3.59 -6.22 -5.19
C LEU A 97 -4.55 -5.59 -6.21
N MET A 98 -4.95 -4.35 -5.97
CA MET A 98 -5.89 -3.62 -6.82
C MET A 98 -5.12 -2.64 -7.73
N GLU A 99 -5.13 -2.90 -9.03
CA GLU A 99 -4.39 -2.11 -10.02
C GLU A 99 -5.17 -2.08 -11.35
N PRO A 100 -5.53 -0.91 -11.88
CA PRO A 100 -6.33 -0.83 -13.12
C PRO A 100 -5.54 -1.17 -14.40
N THR A 101 -4.22 -1.07 -14.38
CA THR A 101 -3.37 -1.21 -15.57
C THR A 101 -3.04 -2.68 -15.86
N GLY A 102 -3.55 -3.22 -16.94
CA GLY A 102 -3.41 -4.65 -17.29
C GLY A 102 -1.97 -5.16 -17.25
N LYS A 103 -1.01 -4.43 -17.86
CA LYS A 103 0.41 -4.83 -17.86
C LYS A 103 1.02 -4.91 -16.46
N ARG A 104 0.58 -4.04 -15.52
CA ARG A 104 1.01 -4.10 -14.11
C ARG A 104 0.37 -5.27 -13.38
N VAL A 105 -0.90 -5.56 -13.64
CA VAL A 105 -1.57 -6.75 -13.07
C VAL A 105 -0.87 -8.03 -13.52
N GLU A 106 -0.47 -8.13 -14.78
CA GLU A 106 0.30 -9.28 -15.29
C GLU A 106 1.65 -9.41 -14.59
N PHE A 107 2.35 -8.30 -14.38
CA PHE A 107 3.57 -8.28 -13.58
C PHE A 107 3.33 -8.78 -12.15
N LEU A 108 2.30 -8.26 -11.46
CA LEU A 108 1.97 -8.65 -10.09
C LEU A 108 1.68 -10.15 -9.98
N LYS A 109 0.91 -10.70 -10.92
CA LYS A 109 0.64 -12.15 -11.01
C LYS A 109 1.92 -12.94 -11.22
N TYR A 110 2.75 -12.50 -12.16
CA TYR A 110 4.03 -13.15 -12.44
C TYR A 110 4.94 -13.14 -11.22
N ALA A 111 5.13 -11.98 -10.57
CA ALA A 111 5.97 -11.85 -9.39
C ALA A 111 5.48 -12.74 -8.23
N CYS A 112 4.18 -12.72 -7.92
CA CYS A 112 3.61 -13.57 -6.87
C CYS A 112 3.80 -15.06 -7.16
N ALA A 113 3.64 -15.48 -8.42
CA ALA A 113 3.85 -16.88 -8.81
C ALA A 113 5.33 -17.30 -8.66
N GLN A 114 6.28 -16.47 -9.13
CA GLN A 114 7.71 -16.74 -8.98
C GLN A 114 8.17 -16.81 -7.53
N LEU A 115 7.55 -15.99 -6.66
CA LEU A 115 7.83 -15.96 -5.22
C LEU A 115 7.05 -17.00 -4.42
N SER A 116 6.21 -17.81 -5.08
CA SER A 116 5.33 -18.83 -4.46
C SER A 116 4.41 -18.23 -3.38
N LEU A 117 3.95 -16.99 -3.56
CA LEU A 117 3.03 -16.33 -2.62
C LEU A 117 1.61 -16.85 -2.83
N THR A 118 1.01 -17.34 -1.76
CA THR A 118 -0.39 -17.83 -1.71
C THR A 118 -1.30 -16.84 -1.01
N GLY A 119 -2.64 -16.94 -1.18
CA GLY A 119 -3.58 -16.02 -0.53
C GLY A 119 -3.49 -14.59 -1.08
N VAL A 120 -3.18 -14.45 -2.39
CA VAL A 120 -3.15 -13.18 -3.11
C VAL A 120 -4.22 -13.16 -4.19
N GLU A 121 -5.10 -12.17 -4.12
CA GLU A 121 -6.11 -11.88 -5.14
C GLU A 121 -5.69 -10.67 -5.99
N PHE A 122 -6.15 -10.62 -7.25
CA PHE A 122 -5.82 -9.54 -8.17
C PHE A 122 -7.09 -8.89 -8.70
N ALA A 123 -7.29 -7.61 -8.40
CA ALA A 123 -8.42 -6.81 -8.87
C ALA A 123 -7.96 -5.84 -9.96
N LYS A 124 -8.28 -6.17 -11.24
CA LYS A 124 -8.00 -5.27 -12.37
C LYS A 124 -9.13 -4.25 -12.50
N GLU A 125 -9.24 -3.38 -11.50
CA GLU A 125 -10.29 -2.36 -11.42
C GLU A 125 -9.75 -1.07 -10.81
N ARG A 126 -10.45 0.04 -11.04
CA ARG A 126 -10.24 1.27 -10.27
C ARG A 126 -10.92 1.15 -8.92
N ALA A 127 -10.29 1.67 -7.87
CA ALA A 127 -10.80 1.55 -6.50
C ALA A 127 -12.22 2.12 -6.34
N GLU A 128 -12.49 3.27 -6.96
CA GLU A 128 -13.82 3.91 -6.93
C GLU A 128 -14.90 3.13 -7.69
N GLU A 129 -14.51 2.29 -8.64
CA GLU A 129 -15.43 1.40 -9.34
C GLU A 129 -15.65 0.11 -8.56
N ALA A 130 -14.57 -0.46 -8.03
CA ALA A 130 -14.56 -1.68 -7.22
C ALA A 130 -15.41 -1.50 -5.94
N ALA A 131 -15.26 -0.35 -5.25
CA ALA A 131 -16.01 -0.04 -4.04
C ALA A 131 -17.51 0.25 -4.24
N ARG A 132 -17.99 0.27 -5.48
CA ARG A 132 -19.42 0.31 -5.82
C ARG A 132 -20.04 -1.06 -6.09
N LYS A 133 -19.21 -2.10 -6.08
CA LYS A 133 -19.56 -3.48 -6.40
C LYS A 133 -19.22 -4.40 -5.22
N VAL A 134 -18.75 -5.59 -5.51
CA VAL A 134 -18.46 -6.67 -4.55
C VAL A 134 -17.38 -6.34 -3.51
N TRP A 135 -16.53 -5.35 -3.79
CA TRP A 135 -15.43 -4.98 -2.90
C TRP A 135 -15.81 -3.94 -1.84
N ARG A 136 -17.06 -3.44 -1.87
CA ARG A 136 -17.51 -2.45 -0.90
C ARG A 136 -17.48 -2.99 0.52
N GLU A 137 -16.73 -2.32 1.42
CA GLU A 137 -16.64 -2.63 2.85
C GLU A 137 -16.29 -4.09 3.16
N GLN A 138 -15.34 -4.65 2.39
CA GLN A 138 -14.92 -6.05 2.51
C GLN A 138 -13.58 -6.24 3.24
N PHE A 139 -12.78 -5.18 3.39
CA PHE A 139 -11.41 -5.31 3.87
C PHE A 139 -11.25 -4.86 5.32
N ASP A 140 -10.39 -5.56 6.07
CA ASP A 140 -9.93 -5.14 7.39
C ASP A 140 -9.02 -3.92 7.29
N LEU A 141 -8.20 -3.88 6.24
CA LEU A 141 -7.22 -2.84 5.99
C LEU A 141 -7.20 -2.45 4.52
N ALA A 142 -7.21 -1.14 4.24
CA ALA A 142 -6.80 -0.58 2.96
C ALA A 142 -5.49 0.18 3.12
N SER A 143 -4.59 0.02 2.14
CA SER A 143 -3.37 0.81 2.01
C SER A 143 -3.28 1.44 0.63
N ALA A 144 -2.50 2.49 0.53
CA ALA A 144 -2.10 3.07 -0.75
C ALA A 144 -0.79 3.85 -0.59
N ARG A 145 0.09 3.74 -1.61
CA ARG A 145 1.35 4.46 -1.69
C ARG A 145 1.48 5.17 -3.04
N ALA A 146 1.78 6.46 -3.03
CA ALA A 146 2.04 7.27 -4.23
C ALA A 146 0.92 7.27 -5.29
N VAL A 147 -0.35 7.15 -4.88
CA VAL A 147 -1.51 7.10 -5.79
C VAL A 147 -2.11 8.49 -6.03
N ALA A 148 -2.42 9.22 -4.94
CA ALA A 148 -3.09 10.52 -4.99
C ALA A 148 -2.89 11.30 -3.68
N ALA A 149 -3.29 12.58 -3.66
CA ALA A 149 -3.39 13.35 -2.43
C ALA A 149 -4.44 12.74 -1.47
N LEU A 150 -4.22 12.89 -0.16
CA LEU A 150 -4.99 12.20 0.87
C LEU A 150 -6.52 12.42 0.79
N PRO A 151 -7.06 13.61 0.45
CA PRO A 151 -8.51 13.79 0.28
C PRO A 151 -9.12 12.87 -0.79
N MET A 152 -8.41 12.69 -1.92
CA MET A 152 -8.82 11.77 -2.98
C MET A 152 -8.62 10.32 -2.54
N LEU A 153 -7.49 10.04 -1.90
CA LEU A 153 -7.12 8.72 -1.44
C LEU A 153 -8.12 8.18 -0.41
N ALA A 154 -8.62 9.03 0.48
CA ALA A 154 -9.67 8.69 1.42
C ALA A 154 -10.94 8.19 0.70
N GLU A 155 -11.33 8.83 -0.42
CA GLU A 155 -12.50 8.41 -1.19
C GLU A 155 -12.27 7.14 -2.00
N TYR A 156 -11.01 6.81 -2.34
CA TYR A 156 -10.66 5.54 -2.97
C TYR A 156 -10.63 4.38 -1.97
N CYS A 157 -10.12 4.62 -0.76
CA CYS A 157 -9.80 3.55 0.20
C CYS A 157 -10.91 3.29 1.23
N LEU A 158 -11.48 4.33 1.88
CA LEU A 158 -12.45 4.15 2.95
C LEU A 158 -13.72 3.37 2.54
N PRO A 159 -14.25 3.52 1.31
CA PRO A 159 -15.40 2.72 0.87
C PRO A 159 -15.10 1.22 0.70
N LEU A 160 -13.83 0.81 0.64
CA LEU A 160 -13.41 -0.60 0.59
C LEU A 160 -13.30 -1.22 1.99
N VAL A 161 -13.11 -0.39 3.03
CA VAL A 161 -12.87 -0.82 4.41
C VAL A 161 -14.18 -1.09 5.12
N LYS A 162 -14.30 -2.26 5.77
CA LYS A 162 -15.45 -2.61 6.63
C LYS A 162 -15.49 -1.74 7.89
N VAL A 163 -16.66 -1.58 8.48
CA VAL A 163 -16.79 -0.90 9.79
C VAL A 163 -15.97 -1.64 10.85
N GLY A 164 -15.17 -0.91 11.60
CA GLY A 164 -14.18 -1.45 12.54
C GLY A 164 -12.78 -1.64 11.94
N GLY A 165 -12.66 -1.70 10.61
CA GLY A 165 -11.37 -1.80 9.92
C GLY A 165 -10.63 -0.47 9.82
N ASN A 166 -9.47 -0.47 9.13
CA ASN A 166 -8.54 0.65 9.09
C ASN A 166 -8.17 1.03 7.65
N PHE A 167 -7.90 2.30 7.45
CA PHE A 167 -7.19 2.83 6.29
C PHE A 167 -5.86 3.39 6.77
N LEU A 168 -4.75 2.82 6.31
CA LEU A 168 -3.38 3.23 6.64
C LEU A 168 -2.72 3.79 5.37
N ALA A 169 -2.67 5.12 5.26
CA ALA A 169 -2.08 5.80 4.12
C ALA A 169 -0.58 5.97 4.28
N MET A 170 0.18 5.67 3.23
CA MET A 170 1.63 5.92 3.15
C MET A 170 1.88 7.23 2.42
N LYS A 171 2.35 8.24 3.15
CA LYS A 171 2.62 9.59 2.63
C LYS A 171 4.10 9.97 2.83
N GLY A 172 4.55 10.99 2.10
CA GLY A 172 5.85 11.63 2.29
C GLY A 172 5.80 12.76 3.33
N ALA A 173 6.74 13.69 3.24
CA ALA A 173 6.89 14.81 4.17
C ALA A 173 5.64 15.73 4.26
N SER A 174 4.85 15.83 3.17
CA SER A 174 3.61 16.65 3.14
C SER A 174 2.41 15.96 3.82
N GLY A 175 2.60 14.80 4.45
CA GLY A 175 1.51 13.99 5.00
C GLY A 175 0.59 14.73 5.96
N GLU A 176 1.14 15.56 6.85
CA GLU A 176 0.34 16.33 7.83
C GLU A 176 -0.50 17.44 7.17
N GLU A 177 0.06 18.13 6.17
CA GLU A 177 -0.68 19.14 5.40
C GLU A 177 -1.83 18.50 4.63
N GLU A 178 -1.57 17.35 4.01
CA GLU A 178 -2.60 16.58 3.31
C GLU A 178 -3.68 16.07 4.29
N LEU A 179 -3.30 15.68 5.51
CA LEU A 179 -4.24 15.27 6.56
C LEU A 179 -5.17 16.43 6.96
N ALA A 180 -4.63 17.62 7.15
CA ALA A 180 -5.43 18.79 7.47
C ALA A 180 -6.52 19.04 6.41
N ALA A 181 -6.16 18.89 5.12
CA ALA A 181 -7.09 19.05 4.00
C ALA A 181 -8.08 17.87 3.87
N ALA A 182 -7.76 16.69 4.39
CA ALA A 182 -8.54 15.46 4.24
C ALA A 182 -9.52 15.18 5.38
N ARG A 183 -9.45 15.89 6.51
CA ARG A 183 -10.25 15.58 7.71
C ARG A 183 -11.75 15.55 7.45
N GLY A 184 -12.28 16.49 6.67
CA GLY A 184 -13.69 16.51 6.31
C GLY A 184 -14.06 15.37 5.37
N ALA A 185 -13.20 15.04 4.41
CA ALA A 185 -13.38 13.88 3.52
C ALA A 185 -13.44 12.57 4.32
N ILE A 186 -12.47 12.35 5.21
CA ILE A 186 -12.40 11.16 6.07
C ILE A 186 -13.69 11.00 6.87
N LYS A 187 -14.16 12.06 7.56
CA LYS A 187 -15.40 12.05 8.33
C LYS A 187 -16.62 11.76 7.45
N LYS A 188 -16.74 12.40 6.29
CA LYS A 188 -17.83 12.23 5.34
C LYS A 188 -17.94 10.81 4.79
N LEU A 189 -16.81 10.10 4.70
CA LEU A 189 -16.73 8.73 4.20
C LEU A 189 -16.88 7.66 5.29
N GLY A 190 -17.20 8.07 6.52
CA GLY A 190 -17.40 7.18 7.65
C GLY A 190 -16.10 6.79 8.37
N GLY A 191 -15.02 7.53 8.16
CA GLY A 191 -13.74 7.34 8.84
C GLY A 191 -13.54 8.33 10.00
N ALA A 192 -12.65 7.96 10.92
CA ALA A 192 -12.12 8.83 11.96
C ALA A 192 -10.59 8.76 11.95
N TYR A 193 -9.93 9.91 11.91
CA TYR A 193 -8.50 9.98 12.12
C TYR A 193 -8.14 9.46 13.52
N LYS A 194 -7.10 8.66 13.61
CA LYS A 194 -6.57 8.11 14.89
C LYS A 194 -5.23 8.71 15.25
N GLU A 195 -4.24 8.53 14.39
CA GLU A 195 -2.87 8.97 14.64
C GLU A 195 -2.05 9.12 13.37
N THR A 196 -0.93 9.80 13.51
CA THR A 196 0.11 9.94 12.51
C THR A 196 1.42 9.42 13.08
N ARG A 197 2.12 8.58 12.33
CA ARG A 197 3.45 8.06 12.67
C ARG A 197 4.43 8.59 11.65
N THR A 198 5.41 9.39 12.09
CA THR A 198 6.47 9.93 11.22
C THR A 198 7.72 9.10 11.38
N LEU A 199 8.26 8.64 10.25
CA LEU A 199 9.43 7.78 10.16
C LEU A 199 10.45 8.44 9.24
N HIS A 200 11.74 8.25 9.52
CA HIS A 200 12.82 8.79 8.69
C HIS A 200 13.64 7.61 8.12
N LEU A 201 13.61 7.46 6.79
CA LEU A 201 14.42 6.46 6.11
C LEU A 201 15.90 6.82 6.16
N PRO A 202 16.83 5.84 6.03
CA PRO A 202 18.28 6.09 6.07
C PRO A 202 18.75 7.17 5.11
N GLY A 203 18.13 7.29 3.92
CA GLY A 203 18.42 8.32 2.93
C GLY A 203 17.88 9.71 3.24
N GLY A 204 17.30 9.93 4.44
CA GLY A 204 16.73 11.23 4.88
C GLY A 204 15.29 11.47 4.42
N ASP A 205 14.72 10.58 3.62
CA ASP A 205 13.32 10.69 3.21
C ASP A 205 12.39 10.51 4.42
N THR A 206 11.44 11.43 4.58
CA THR A 206 10.39 11.32 5.60
C THR A 206 9.23 10.48 5.07
N ARG A 207 8.72 9.59 5.91
CA ARG A 207 7.48 8.83 5.70
C ARG A 207 6.48 9.17 6.79
N THR A 208 5.25 9.40 6.37
CA THR A 208 4.13 9.71 7.25
C THR A 208 3.08 8.64 7.05
N LEU A 209 2.88 7.79 8.05
CA LEU A 209 1.80 6.83 8.08
C LEU A 209 0.60 7.47 8.78
N ILE A 210 -0.53 7.58 8.08
CA ILE A 210 -1.74 8.21 8.59
C ILE A 210 -2.79 7.12 8.78
N LEU A 211 -3.15 6.87 10.04
CA LEU A 211 -4.14 5.87 10.44
C LEU A 211 -5.52 6.51 10.57
N CYS A 212 -6.49 5.96 9.84
CA CYS A 212 -7.90 6.27 9.94
C CYS A 212 -8.70 5.00 10.21
N GLN A 213 -9.54 5.00 11.24
CA GLN A 213 -10.45 3.89 11.53
C GLN A 213 -11.79 4.12 10.84
N LYS A 214 -12.37 3.08 10.26
CA LYS A 214 -13.72 3.09 9.72
C LYS A 214 -14.73 2.94 10.88
N ILE A 215 -15.47 3.99 11.19
CA ILE A 215 -16.41 4.03 12.34
C ILE A 215 -17.87 3.92 11.94
N SER A 216 -18.20 4.12 10.66
CA SER A 216 -19.55 3.95 10.12
C SER A 216 -19.52 3.61 8.64
N GLN A 217 -20.62 3.11 8.09
CA GLN A 217 -20.73 2.82 6.66
C GLN A 217 -20.51 4.09 5.83
N THR A 218 -19.82 3.93 4.70
CA THR A 218 -19.72 5.02 3.72
C THR A 218 -21.09 5.28 3.09
N PRO A 219 -21.58 6.54 3.05
CA PRO A 219 -22.85 6.84 2.42
C PRO A 219 -22.92 6.38 0.96
N THR A 220 -24.08 5.93 0.48
CA THR A 220 -24.26 5.32 -0.86
C THR A 220 -23.90 6.25 -2.03
N ALA A 221 -23.89 7.57 -1.80
CA ALA A 221 -23.41 8.56 -2.78
C ALA A 221 -21.91 8.48 -3.07
N TYR A 222 -21.15 7.76 -2.23
CA TYR A 222 -19.68 7.60 -2.34
C TYR A 222 -19.30 6.12 -2.52
N PRO A 223 -18.16 5.84 -3.18
CA PRO A 223 -17.28 6.82 -3.85
C PRO A 223 -17.98 7.43 -5.09
N ARG A 224 -17.62 8.64 -5.44
CA ARG A 224 -17.99 9.28 -6.70
C ARG A 224 -17.21 8.66 -7.86
N ASN A 225 -17.53 8.99 -9.10
CA ASN A 225 -16.69 8.57 -10.23
C ASN A 225 -15.31 9.25 -10.20
N GLY A 226 -14.29 8.61 -10.76
CA GLY A 226 -12.91 9.07 -10.70
C GLY A 226 -12.70 10.48 -11.26
N GLY A 227 -13.40 10.85 -12.33
CA GLY A 227 -13.33 12.19 -12.92
C GLY A 227 -13.84 13.27 -11.95
N LYS A 228 -14.91 12.99 -11.19
CA LYS A 228 -15.44 13.92 -10.18
C LYS A 228 -14.53 14.02 -8.96
N ILE A 229 -13.94 12.89 -8.54
CA ILE A 229 -12.96 12.86 -7.44
C ILE A 229 -11.74 13.72 -7.79
N ALA A 230 -11.19 13.53 -8.99
CA ALA A 230 -10.01 14.28 -9.44
C ALA A 230 -10.26 15.79 -9.60
N LYS A 231 -11.42 16.15 -10.15
CA LYS A 231 -11.79 17.54 -10.42
C LYS A 231 -12.14 18.34 -9.16
N SER A 232 -12.76 17.68 -8.17
CA SER A 232 -13.26 18.31 -6.95
C SER A 232 -13.12 17.34 -5.77
N PRO A 233 -11.91 17.15 -5.23
CA PRO A 233 -11.70 16.34 -4.04
C PRO A 233 -12.61 16.78 -2.89
N LEU A 234 -13.03 15.83 -2.06
CA LEU A 234 -13.77 16.15 -0.83
C LEU A 234 -12.89 16.97 0.11
N LYS A 235 -13.52 17.87 0.84
CA LYS A 235 -12.89 18.69 1.88
C LYS A 235 -13.45 18.30 3.24
#